data_d01293c0d6b14897b00c813ae6a573e2
#
_entry.id   d01293c0d6b14897b00c813ae6a573e2
#
_cell.length_a   1.000
_cell.length_b   1.000
_cell.length_c   1.000
_cell.angle_alpha   90.00
_cell.angle_beta   90.00
_cell.angle_gamma   90.00
#
_symmetry.space_group_name_H-M   'P 1'
#
loop_
_entity.id
_entity.type
_entity.pdbx_description
1 polymer ?
#
loop_
_entity_poly.entity_id
_entity_poly.type
_entity_poly.pdbx_seq_one_letter_code
_entity_poly.pdbx_strand_id
1 'polypeptide(L)'
;PALGLLIDDRLLLVNAWGGPSDEYTWPASNHGIEIAPNGNVWIGGNGDGDHVVLNFNADGVFIRSIGRKDQTAGNFDRATLGNPADIVHDPETGETLIADGYINKRIIGFDEEGEFTRFWGAYAASPDDETREGSFDQSQASSNADGGADPESKTFGDIVHCIVKGPDDRIYVCDRRNNRLQVFETSDAGETIFLQDIVFAPETGGTRTVSDVAFSPDNAYMYVSDMMKGQVWILDAKTYEFLGAVGRNGRYPGEFIWLHSVDVDSDGNIYTTEVNTGRRVQKLVFTGVK
;
A
#
# COMPACT_ATOMS: atom_id res chain seq x y z
N PRO A 1 -17.60 -11.40 9.93
CA PRO A 1 -16.60 -12.44 10.09
C PRO A 1 -15.34 -11.82 10.67
N ALA A 2 -14.78 -12.46 11.71
CA ALA A 2 -13.53 -12.05 12.33
C ALA A 2 -12.40 -12.15 11.31
N LEU A 3 -11.47 -11.21 11.31
CA LEU A 3 -10.37 -11.16 10.35
C LEU A 3 -9.08 -10.60 10.95
N GLY A 4 -8.66 -11.15 12.08
CA GLY A 4 -7.25 -11.25 12.40
C GLY A 4 -6.95 -12.73 12.41
N LEU A 5 -6.24 -13.24 11.41
CA LEU A 5 -5.81 -14.64 11.37
C LEU A 5 -4.32 -14.67 11.67
N LEU A 6 -3.95 -15.13 12.86
CA LEU A 6 -2.56 -15.48 13.11
C LEU A 6 -2.36 -16.94 12.68
N ILE A 7 -1.42 -17.16 11.77
CA ILE A 7 -1.14 -18.48 11.19
C ILE A 7 0.31 -18.82 11.52
N ASP A 8 0.59 -20.03 12.00
CA ASP A 8 1.96 -20.49 12.21
C ASP A 8 2.64 -20.89 10.88
N ASP A 9 3.91 -21.23 10.93
CA ASP A 9 4.72 -21.64 9.78
C ASP A 9 4.17 -22.88 9.04
N ARG A 10 3.25 -23.62 9.65
CA ARG A 10 2.54 -24.76 9.07
C ARG A 10 1.17 -24.39 8.51
N LEU A 11 0.85 -23.10 8.44
CA LEU A 11 -0.45 -22.56 8.04
C LEU A 11 -1.62 -23.00 8.93
N LEU A 12 -1.35 -23.29 10.20
CA LEU A 12 -2.39 -23.58 11.18
C LEU A 12 -2.88 -22.29 11.83
N LEU A 13 -4.19 -22.13 11.90
CA LEU A 13 -4.80 -21.02 12.62
C LEU A 13 -4.47 -21.12 14.11
N VAL A 14 -3.73 -20.16 14.64
CA VAL A 14 -3.37 -20.10 16.07
C VAL A 14 -4.20 -19.08 16.84
N ASN A 15 -4.68 -18.03 16.18
CA ASN A 15 -5.57 -17.04 16.77
C ASN A 15 -6.45 -16.36 15.69
N ALA A 16 -7.59 -15.84 16.10
CA ALA A 16 -8.47 -15.05 15.25
C ALA A 16 -9.25 -14.03 16.10
N TRP A 17 -9.27 -12.78 15.67
CA TRP A 17 -9.99 -11.68 16.33
C TRP A 17 -10.51 -10.67 15.32
N GLY A 18 -11.22 -9.64 15.80
CA GLY A 18 -11.81 -8.59 14.96
C GLY A 18 -13.31 -8.80 14.71
N GLY A 19 -13.88 -7.94 13.89
CA GLY A 19 -15.31 -7.89 13.63
C GLY A 19 -16.02 -6.76 14.39
N PRO A 20 -17.37 -6.69 14.35
CA PRO A 20 -18.14 -5.63 14.99
C PRO A 20 -17.86 -5.51 16.49
N SER A 21 -17.80 -4.28 17.00
CA SER A 21 -17.59 -3.94 18.41
C SER A 21 -18.37 -2.68 18.76
N ASP A 22 -18.60 -2.46 20.05
CA ASP A 22 -19.16 -1.20 20.55
C ASP A 22 -18.09 -0.10 20.68
N GLU A 23 -16.80 -0.46 20.62
CA GLU A 23 -15.66 0.47 20.77
C GLU A 23 -15.21 1.09 19.44
N TYR A 24 -15.45 0.39 18.32
CA TYR A 24 -15.04 0.83 16.99
C TYR A 24 -16.00 0.31 15.91
N THR A 25 -15.94 0.94 14.75
CA THR A 25 -16.69 0.46 13.59
C THR A 25 -15.78 -0.35 12.67
N TRP A 26 -16.06 -1.65 12.54
CA TRP A 26 -15.29 -2.53 11.66
C TRP A 26 -15.56 -2.19 10.19
N PRO A 27 -14.54 -2.16 9.30
CA PRO A 27 -14.72 -1.93 7.88
C PRO A 27 -15.67 -2.94 7.22
N ALA A 28 -16.46 -2.48 6.27
CA ALA A 28 -17.32 -3.34 5.46
C ALA A 28 -16.49 -4.22 4.50
N SER A 29 -15.38 -3.68 4.01
CA SER A 29 -14.41 -4.38 3.16
C SER A 29 -13.01 -4.09 3.66
N ASN A 30 -12.37 -5.05 4.32
CA ASN A 30 -10.99 -4.92 4.77
C ASN A 30 -10.07 -4.85 3.55
N HIS A 31 -9.04 -3.99 3.64
CA HIS A 31 -8.07 -3.83 2.56
C HIS A 31 -6.63 -3.81 3.08
N GLY A 32 -6.08 -2.63 3.39
CA GLY A 32 -4.73 -2.53 3.93
C GLY A 32 -4.60 -3.21 5.30
N ILE A 33 -3.51 -3.93 5.50
CA ILE A 33 -3.13 -4.48 6.79
C ILE A 33 -1.62 -4.30 6.97
N GLU A 34 -1.23 -3.71 8.09
CA GLU A 34 0.17 -3.51 8.47
C GLU A 34 0.41 -4.11 9.85
N ILE A 35 1.50 -4.86 9.98
CA ILE A 35 2.01 -5.32 11.28
C ILE A 35 3.28 -4.51 11.56
N ALA A 36 3.12 -3.47 12.35
CA ALA A 36 4.22 -2.59 12.70
C ALA A 36 5.30 -3.31 13.52
N PRO A 37 6.57 -2.86 13.48
CA PRO A 37 7.67 -3.49 14.21
C PRO A 37 7.45 -3.61 15.73
N ASN A 38 6.58 -2.78 16.32
CA ASN A 38 6.18 -2.89 17.73
C ASN A 38 5.11 -3.97 17.99
N GLY A 39 4.67 -4.70 16.96
CA GLY A 39 3.65 -5.74 17.03
C GLY A 39 2.21 -5.25 16.93
N ASN A 40 1.98 -3.95 16.81
CA ASN A 40 0.63 -3.42 16.59
C ASN A 40 0.15 -3.74 15.18
N VAL A 41 -1.15 -3.98 15.05
CA VAL A 41 -1.83 -4.31 13.79
C VAL A 41 -2.72 -3.16 13.39
N TRP A 42 -2.50 -2.65 12.18
CA TRP A 42 -3.29 -1.59 11.58
C TRP A 42 -4.15 -2.18 10.45
N ILE A 43 -5.41 -1.79 10.39
CA ILE A 43 -6.37 -2.33 9.42
C ILE A 43 -7.15 -1.19 8.79
N GLY A 44 -7.07 -1.07 7.49
CA GLY A 44 -7.86 -0.15 6.69
C GLY A 44 -9.03 -0.81 5.99
N GLY A 45 -9.95 -0.01 5.49
CA GLY A 45 -11.08 -0.48 4.71
C GLY A 45 -11.32 0.35 3.45
N ASN A 46 -11.77 -0.32 2.39
CA ASN A 46 -12.08 0.29 1.10
C ASN A 46 -13.53 0.10 0.65
N GLY A 47 -14.39 -0.44 1.50
CA GLY A 47 -15.83 -0.56 1.23
C GLY A 47 -16.53 0.80 1.24
N ASP A 48 -17.81 0.80 0.88
CA ASP A 48 -18.62 2.01 0.89
C ASP A 48 -18.69 2.59 2.32
N GLY A 49 -18.29 3.85 2.45
CA GLY A 49 -18.20 4.54 3.73
C GLY A 49 -17.04 4.11 4.65
N ASP A 50 -16.13 3.23 4.24
CA ASP A 50 -14.98 2.80 5.03
C ASP A 50 -13.86 3.86 5.01
N HIS A 51 -14.11 4.99 5.67
CA HIS A 51 -13.15 6.10 5.79
C HIS A 51 -12.38 6.04 7.10
N VAL A 52 -11.90 4.84 7.46
CA VAL A 52 -11.33 4.57 8.78
C VAL A 52 -10.14 3.61 8.68
N VAL A 53 -9.17 3.85 9.55
CA VAL A 53 -8.09 2.91 9.89
C VAL A 53 -8.18 2.59 11.37
N LEU A 54 -8.13 1.31 11.71
CA LEU A 54 -8.17 0.80 13.08
C LEU A 54 -6.79 0.30 13.50
N ASN A 55 -6.42 0.55 14.75
CA ASN A 55 -5.18 0.05 15.36
C ASN A 55 -5.51 -0.86 16.55
N PHE A 56 -4.83 -2.00 16.58
CA PHE A 56 -4.93 -3.03 17.62
C PHE A 56 -3.54 -3.43 18.09
N ASN A 57 -3.42 -3.97 19.30
CA ASN A 57 -2.22 -4.69 19.69
C ASN A 57 -2.22 -6.12 19.07
N ALA A 58 -1.12 -6.86 19.27
CA ALA A 58 -0.97 -8.22 18.74
C ALA A 58 -2.05 -9.20 19.23
N ASP A 59 -2.65 -8.96 20.39
CA ASP A 59 -3.72 -9.81 20.95
C ASP A 59 -5.12 -9.42 20.43
N GLY A 60 -5.21 -8.40 19.57
CA GLY A 60 -6.46 -7.90 19.02
C GLY A 60 -7.23 -6.95 19.93
N VAL A 61 -6.58 -6.38 20.93
CA VAL A 61 -7.17 -5.33 21.77
C VAL A 61 -7.14 -4.02 21.01
N PHE A 62 -8.29 -3.37 20.87
CA PHE A 62 -8.40 -2.07 20.21
C PHE A 62 -7.61 -1.00 20.93
N ILE A 63 -6.88 -0.19 20.19
CA ILE A 63 -6.08 0.93 20.68
C ILE A 63 -6.74 2.24 20.26
N ARG A 64 -6.94 2.44 18.95
CA ARG A 64 -7.52 3.68 18.41
C ARG A 64 -8.01 3.54 16.98
N SER A 65 -8.68 4.58 16.49
CA SER A 65 -9.02 4.76 15.07
C SER A 65 -8.51 6.09 14.54
N ILE A 66 -8.18 6.13 13.25
CA ILE A 66 -7.93 7.34 12.45
C ILE A 66 -9.05 7.45 11.42
N GLY A 67 -9.63 8.64 11.26
CA GLY A 67 -10.81 8.82 10.42
C GLY A 67 -12.08 8.26 11.05
N ARG A 68 -13.16 8.27 10.32
CA ARG A 68 -14.48 7.77 10.78
C ARG A 68 -15.30 7.24 9.62
N LYS A 69 -16.02 6.16 9.85
CA LYS A 69 -16.97 5.61 8.88
C LYS A 69 -17.97 6.66 8.43
N ASP A 70 -18.34 6.63 7.15
CA ASP A 70 -19.32 7.51 6.49
C ASP A 70 -18.96 9.02 6.55
N GLN A 71 -17.71 9.38 6.87
CA GLN A 71 -17.25 10.76 6.97
C GLN A 71 -16.01 10.99 6.11
N THR A 72 -16.17 11.66 4.98
CA THR A 72 -15.08 12.14 4.15
C THR A 72 -15.34 13.57 3.67
N ALA A 73 -14.29 14.37 3.59
CA ALA A 73 -14.37 15.76 3.13
C ALA A 73 -13.36 16.07 2.00
N GLY A 74 -12.77 15.01 1.42
CA GLY A 74 -11.91 15.11 0.24
C GLY A 74 -10.44 15.32 0.54
N ASN A 75 -9.66 15.58 -0.52
CA ASN A 75 -8.20 15.60 -0.49
C ASN A 75 -7.57 16.62 0.45
N PHE A 76 -8.21 17.74 0.69
CA PHE A 76 -7.63 18.85 1.48
C PHE A 76 -8.01 18.78 2.97
N ASP A 77 -8.91 17.89 3.34
CA ASP A 77 -9.30 17.72 4.74
C ASP A 77 -8.20 16.98 5.51
N ARG A 78 -7.91 17.46 6.73
CA ARG A 78 -6.82 16.96 7.59
C ARG A 78 -7.28 15.98 8.66
N ALA A 79 -8.58 15.73 8.76
CA ALA A 79 -9.17 14.90 9.80
C ALA A 79 -9.89 13.66 9.27
N THR A 80 -10.30 13.68 7.99
CA THR A 80 -11.06 12.58 7.38
C THR A 80 -10.25 11.87 6.31
N LEU A 81 -10.60 10.61 6.06
CA LEU A 81 -10.03 9.76 5.02
C LEU A 81 -11.00 9.56 3.87
N GLY A 82 -10.50 9.05 2.75
CA GLY A 82 -11.29 8.71 1.56
C GLY A 82 -11.08 7.27 1.11
N ASN A 83 -11.51 6.28 1.89
CA ASN A 83 -11.30 4.86 1.65
C ASN A 83 -9.79 4.52 1.55
N PRO A 84 -9.10 4.44 2.67
CA PRO A 84 -7.67 4.16 2.72
C PRO A 84 -7.35 2.80 2.10
N ALA A 85 -6.28 2.76 1.33
CA ALA A 85 -5.84 1.55 0.65
C ALA A 85 -4.81 0.78 1.47
N ASP A 86 -3.85 1.51 2.07
CA ASP A 86 -2.73 0.89 2.77
C ASP A 86 -2.18 1.80 3.87
N ILE A 87 -1.40 1.23 4.79
CA ILE A 87 -0.90 1.89 5.98
C ILE A 87 0.55 1.46 6.21
N VAL A 88 1.40 2.37 6.67
CA VAL A 88 2.68 2.07 7.29
C VAL A 88 2.81 2.86 8.59
N HIS A 89 3.23 2.21 9.66
CA HIS A 89 3.49 2.84 10.94
C HIS A 89 4.98 2.78 11.27
N ASP A 90 5.56 3.94 11.53
CA ASP A 90 6.93 4.08 11.98
C ASP A 90 6.98 4.22 13.51
N PRO A 91 7.39 3.18 14.25
CA PRO A 91 7.43 3.23 15.71
C PRO A 91 8.58 4.11 16.26
N GLU A 92 9.56 4.50 15.42
CA GLU A 92 10.65 5.37 15.84
C GLU A 92 10.21 6.84 15.91
N THR A 93 9.36 7.25 14.97
CA THR A 93 8.81 8.61 14.93
C THR A 93 7.39 8.68 15.51
N GLY A 94 6.70 7.53 15.64
CA GLY A 94 5.30 7.45 16.00
C GLY A 94 4.35 7.82 14.86
N GLU A 95 4.86 8.18 13.67
CA GLU A 95 4.04 8.60 12.54
C GLU A 95 3.38 7.40 11.86
N THR A 96 2.09 7.52 11.57
CA THR A 96 1.33 6.59 10.75
C THR A 96 1.02 7.26 9.41
N LEU A 97 1.58 6.74 8.32
CA LEU A 97 1.29 7.21 6.98
C LEU A 97 0.24 6.29 6.32
N ILE A 98 -0.70 6.89 5.62
CA ILE A 98 -1.83 6.21 5.01
C ILE A 98 -1.88 6.55 3.51
N ALA A 99 -1.90 5.53 2.66
CA ALA A 99 -2.25 5.67 1.26
C ALA A 99 -3.78 5.88 1.17
N ASP A 100 -4.20 7.12 1.19
CA ASP A 100 -5.60 7.51 1.17
C ASP A 100 -6.09 7.63 -0.28
N GLY A 101 -6.32 6.47 -0.93
CA GLY A 101 -6.25 6.36 -2.38
C GLY A 101 -7.46 5.84 -3.14
N TYR A 102 -8.48 5.24 -2.51
CA TYR A 102 -9.66 4.75 -3.27
C TYR A 102 -10.64 5.86 -3.66
N ILE A 103 -10.70 6.93 -2.87
CA ILE A 103 -11.46 8.15 -3.19
C ILE A 103 -10.53 9.34 -3.32
N ASN A 104 -9.64 9.54 -2.34
CA ASN A 104 -8.64 10.60 -2.37
C ASN A 104 -7.40 10.21 -3.21
N LYS A 105 -6.50 11.16 -3.45
CA LYS A 105 -5.27 10.99 -4.25
C LYS A 105 -4.08 11.54 -3.49
N ARG A 106 -3.83 10.99 -2.29
CA ARG A 106 -2.81 11.52 -1.40
C ARG A 106 -2.21 10.44 -0.49
N ILE A 107 -1.07 10.75 0.06
CA ILE A 107 -0.59 10.17 1.32
C ILE A 107 -0.89 11.17 2.42
N ILE A 108 -1.35 10.69 3.57
CA ILE A 108 -1.64 11.51 4.75
C ILE A 108 -1.06 10.87 5.99
N GLY A 109 -0.47 11.68 6.87
CA GLY A 109 0.19 11.26 8.10
C GLY A 109 -0.51 11.74 9.37
N PHE A 110 -0.40 10.91 10.41
CA PHE A 110 -0.90 11.19 11.75
C PHE A 110 0.13 10.73 12.78
N ASP A 111 0.24 11.46 13.89
CA ASP A 111 1.11 11.09 15.01
C ASP A 111 0.48 10.01 15.93
N GLU A 112 1.17 9.71 17.04
CA GLU A 112 0.71 8.72 18.03
C GLU A 112 -0.60 9.14 18.72
N GLU A 113 -0.90 10.41 18.82
CA GLU A 113 -2.14 10.96 19.38
C GLU A 113 -3.28 10.94 18.36
N GLY A 114 -2.98 10.71 17.06
CA GLY A 114 -3.94 10.75 15.97
C GLY A 114 -4.14 12.14 15.39
N GLU A 115 -3.24 13.08 15.72
CA GLU A 115 -3.26 14.42 15.15
C GLU A 115 -2.54 14.43 13.79
N PHE A 116 -3.05 15.24 12.90
CA PHE A 116 -2.50 15.39 11.55
C PHE A 116 -1.05 15.91 11.59
N THR A 117 -0.16 15.26 10.82
CA THR A 117 1.24 15.70 10.66
C THR A 117 1.47 16.37 9.32
N ARG A 118 1.21 15.67 8.22
CA ARG A 118 1.46 16.13 6.85
C ARG A 118 0.60 15.38 5.83
N PHE A 119 0.48 15.90 4.61
CA PHE A 119 0.05 15.12 3.47
C PHE A 119 0.67 15.63 2.18
N TRP A 120 0.70 14.77 1.17
CA TRP A 120 1.22 15.13 -0.15
C TRP A 120 0.55 14.34 -1.27
N GLY A 121 0.55 14.93 -2.46
CA GLY A 121 0.17 14.29 -3.72
C GLY A 121 1.36 13.77 -4.51
N ALA A 122 1.15 13.39 -5.77
CA ALA A 122 2.22 12.96 -6.65
C ALA A 122 3.35 14.01 -6.73
N TYR A 123 4.58 13.55 -6.86
CA TYR A 123 5.79 14.39 -6.89
C TYR A 123 5.99 15.29 -5.66
N ALA A 124 5.56 14.82 -4.50
CA ALA A 124 5.55 15.58 -3.25
C ALA A 124 4.78 16.91 -3.36
N ALA A 125 3.71 16.94 -4.17
CA ALA A 125 2.88 18.13 -4.26
C ALA A 125 2.29 18.48 -2.91
N SER A 126 2.60 19.70 -2.42
CA SER A 126 2.02 20.22 -1.18
C SER A 126 0.62 20.78 -1.44
N PRO A 127 -0.34 20.57 -0.54
CA PRO A 127 -1.64 21.19 -0.61
C PRO A 127 -1.59 22.72 -0.49
N ASP A 128 -0.52 23.24 0.11
CA ASP A 128 -0.31 24.68 0.30
C ASP A 128 0.36 25.34 -0.92
N ASP A 129 0.74 24.56 -1.94
CA ASP A 129 1.29 25.05 -3.21
C ASP A 129 0.18 25.22 -4.25
N GLU A 130 -0.36 26.43 -4.35
CA GLU A 130 -1.42 26.79 -5.30
C GLU A 130 -1.05 26.50 -6.77
N THR A 131 0.24 26.45 -7.10
CA THR A 131 0.69 26.12 -8.47
C THR A 131 0.50 24.65 -8.81
N ARG A 132 0.24 23.81 -7.81
CA ARG A 132 0.07 22.35 -7.88
C ARG A 132 -1.32 21.88 -7.47
N GLU A 133 -2.28 22.78 -7.35
CA GLU A 133 -3.67 22.46 -6.98
C GLU A 133 -4.24 21.31 -7.83
N GLY A 134 -3.94 21.29 -9.14
CA GLY A 134 -4.35 20.22 -10.04
C GLY A 134 -3.82 18.81 -9.67
N SER A 135 -2.77 18.72 -8.84
CA SER A 135 -2.21 17.44 -8.39
C SER A 135 -3.17 16.65 -7.47
N PHE A 136 -4.21 17.30 -6.96
CA PHE A 136 -5.23 16.70 -6.09
C PHE A 136 -6.61 16.64 -6.74
N ASP A 137 -6.74 17.05 -8.01
CA ASP A 137 -8.03 17.08 -8.69
C ASP A 137 -8.57 15.65 -8.90
N GLN A 138 -9.60 15.30 -8.14
CA GLN A 138 -10.27 14.01 -8.22
C GLN A 138 -11.04 13.82 -9.54
N SER A 139 -11.41 14.90 -10.22
CA SER A 139 -12.14 14.83 -11.49
C SER A 139 -11.22 14.49 -12.67
N GLN A 140 -9.91 14.68 -12.51
CA GLN A 140 -8.96 14.31 -13.57
C GLN A 140 -8.78 12.81 -13.62
N ALA A 141 -9.09 12.25 -14.79
CA ALA A 141 -8.73 10.85 -15.05
C ALA A 141 -7.21 10.72 -14.91
N SER A 142 -6.79 9.78 -14.11
CA SER A 142 -5.37 9.40 -13.91
C SER A 142 -4.85 8.51 -15.02
N SER A 143 -5.51 8.50 -16.16
CA SER A 143 -5.15 7.69 -17.32
C SER A 143 -5.12 8.58 -18.54
N ASN A 144 -4.32 8.21 -19.55
CA ASN A 144 -4.34 8.87 -20.84
C ASN A 144 -5.74 8.79 -21.49
N ALA A 145 -5.94 9.50 -22.59
CA ALA A 145 -7.23 9.61 -23.29
C ALA A 145 -7.84 8.23 -23.66
N ASP A 146 -7.02 7.20 -23.77
CA ASP A 146 -7.43 5.82 -24.07
C ASP A 146 -7.84 5.03 -22.83
N GLY A 147 -7.77 5.63 -21.62
CA GLY A 147 -8.03 4.96 -20.34
C GLY A 147 -6.92 4.04 -19.87
N GLY A 148 -5.76 4.05 -20.54
CA GLY A 148 -4.55 3.34 -20.14
C GLY A 148 -3.78 4.05 -19.02
N ALA A 149 -2.66 3.49 -18.60
CA ALA A 149 -1.76 4.10 -17.65
C ALA A 149 -1.12 5.38 -18.21
N ASP A 150 -0.89 6.35 -17.35
CA ASP A 150 -0.13 7.56 -17.65
C ASP A 150 1.02 7.73 -16.63
N PRO A 151 2.19 7.10 -16.88
CA PRO A 151 3.32 7.21 -15.97
C PRO A 151 3.88 8.64 -15.83
N GLU A 152 3.51 9.56 -16.72
CA GLU A 152 3.92 10.97 -16.69
C GLU A 152 2.88 11.89 -16.01
N SER A 153 1.74 11.33 -15.60
CA SER A 153 0.69 12.08 -14.92
C SER A 153 1.21 12.84 -13.71
N LYS A 154 0.80 14.10 -13.59
CA LYS A 154 1.18 14.97 -12.45
C LYS A 154 0.31 14.74 -11.21
N THR A 155 -0.72 13.91 -11.32
CA THR A 155 -1.55 13.48 -10.20
C THR A 155 -1.32 12.00 -9.92
N PHE A 156 -1.56 11.58 -8.68
CA PHE A 156 -1.77 10.17 -8.40
C PHE A 156 -3.01 9.66 -9.14
N GLY A 157 -2.95 8.39 -9.54
CA GLY A 157 -4.08 7.74 -10.17
C GLY A 157 -5.20 7.36 -9.21
N ASP A 158 -6.32 6.90 -9.82
CA ASP A 158 -7.42 6.30 -9.06
C ASP A 158 -7.03 4.90 -8.63
N ILE A 159 -6.14 4.81 -7.83
CA ILE A 159 -5.91 4.29 -6.50
C ILE A 159 -4.43 4.50 -6.22
N VAL A 160 -4.15 5.31 -5.22
CA VAL A 160 -2.88 5.31 -4.50
C VAL A 160 -2.93 4.07 -3.61
N HIS A 161 -2.27 2.97 -4.02
CA HIS A 161 -2.64 1.64 -3.57
C HIS A 161 -1.79 1.09 -2.43
N CYS A 162 -0.49 1.25 -2.48
CA CYS A 162 0.39 0.84 -1.39
C CYS A 162 1.23 2.01 -0.86
N ILE A 163 1.66 1.86 0.38
CA ILE A 163 2.71 2.67 0.98
C ILE A 163 3.61 1.77 1.82
N VAL A 164 4.91 1.81 1.55
CA VAL A 164 5.90 0.96 2.23
C VAL A 164 7.10 1.81 2.64
N LYS A 165 7.55 1.70 3.89
CA LYS A 165 8.84 2.23 4.32
C LYS A 165 9.92 1.19 4.03
N GLY A 166 10.84 1.53 3.15
CA GLY A 166 11.95 0.65 2.79
C GLY A 166 13.05 0.62 3.85
N PRO A 167 13.99 -0.32 3.73
CA PRO A 167 15.10 -0.48 4.67
C PRO A 167 16.12 0.68 4.62
N ASP A 168 16.00 1.57 3.65
CA ASP A 168 16.80 2.77 3.45
C ASP A 168 16.08 4.05 3.92
N ASP A 169 15.03 3.89 4.74
CA ASP A 169 14.12 4.93 5.24
C ASP A 169 13.32 5.68 4.16
N ARG A 170 13.42 5.26 2.91
CA ARG A 170 12.61 5.81 1.84
C ARG A 170 11.18 5.32 1.90
N ILE A 171 10.28 6.13 1.38
CA ILE A 171 8.86 5.82 1.28
C ILE A 171 8.54 5.48 -0.17
N TYR A 172 7.97 4.31 -0.38
CA TYR A 172 7.57 3.80 -1.69
C TYR A 172 6.05 3.82 -1.80
N VAL A 173 5.54 4.47 -2.83
CA VAL A 173 4.09 4.65 -3.04
C VAL A 173 3.68 4.03 -4.36
N CYS A 174 2.75 3.07 -4.31
CA CYS A 174 2.16 2.47 -5.51
C CYS A 174 1.13 3.39 -6.15
N ASP A 175 1.51 4.08 -7.19
CA ASP A 175 0.58 4.76 -8.09
C ASP A 175 0.09 3.76 -9.14
N ARG A 176 -0.81 2.88 -8.68
CA ARG A 176 -1.22 1.68 -9.39
C ARG A 176 -1.82 1.96 -10.77
N ARG A 177 -2.63 3.00 -10.86
CA ARG A 177 -3.30 3.39 -12.11
C ARG A 177 -2.32 3.88 -13.16
N ASN A 178 -1.25 4.51 -12.74
CA ASN A 178 -0.23 5.06 -13.62
C ASN A 178 0.95 4.12 -13.86
N ASN A 179 0.87 2.87 -13.41
CA ASN A 179 1.91 1.84 -13.58
C ASN A 179 3.30 2.28 -13.09
N ARG A 180 3.35 2.96 -11.94
CA ARG A 180 4.62 3.43 -11.37
C ARG A 180 4.64 3.30 -9.86
N LEU A 181 5.85 3.18 -9.32
CA LEU A 181 6.18 3.54 -7.94
C LEU A 181 6.72 4.95 -7.92
N GLN A 182 6.29 5.76 -6.97
CA GLN A 182 6.98 6.99 -6.62
C GLN A 182 7.79 6.78 -5.35
N VAL A 183 9.05 7.20 -5.38
CA VAL A 183 9.99 7.09 -4.27
C VAL A 183 10.18 8.45 -3.64
N PHE A 184 10.05 8.49 -2.32
CA PHE A 184 10.20 9.72 -1.52
C PHE A 184 11.19 9.50 -0.39
N GLU A 185 11.70 10.60 0.14
CA GLU A 185 12.42 10.65 1.41
C GLU A 185 11.84 11.75 2.31
N THR A 186 12.13 11.65 3.58
CA THR A 186 11.81 12.71 4.55
C THR A 186 13.10 13.45 4.89
N SER A 187 13.11 14.77 4.71
CA SER A 187 14.24 15.62 5.08
C SER A 187 14.39 15.73 6.61
N ASP A 188 15.54 16.23 7.07
CA ASP A 188 15.76 16.54 8.49
C ASP A 188 14.75 17.56 9.06
N ALA A 189 14.12 18.35 8.20
CA ALA A 189 13.05 19.30 8.56
C ALA A 189 11.65 18.67 8.57
N GLY A 190 11.52 17.37 8.27
CA GLY A 190 10.24 16.67 8.19
C GLY A 190 9.48 16.86 6.87
N GLU A 191 10.11 17.49 5.87
CA GLU A 191 9.49 17.70 4.56
C GLU A 191 9.59 16.45 3.69
N THR A 192 8.55 16.15 2.93
CA THR A 192 8.57 15.08 1.94
C THR A 192 9.23 15.56 0.66
N ILE A 193 10.24 14.82 0.21
CA ILE A 193 11.00 15.09 -1.03
C ILE A 193 10.75 13.96 -2.02
N PHE A 194 10.31 14.27 -3.23
CA PHE A 194 10.24 13.30 -4.33
C PHE A 194 11.63 13.03 -4.88
N LEU A 195 11.97 11.75 -5.04
CA LEU A 195 13.26 11.33 -5.60
C LEU A 195 13.13 10.91 -7.06
N GLN A 196 12.27 9.93 -7.35
CA GLN A 196 12.12 9.41 -8.71
C GLN A 196 10.86 8.56 -8.90
N ASP A 197 10.53 8.33 -10.16
CA ASP A 197 9.57 7.30 -10.60
C ASP A 197 10.30 6.01 -10.98
N ILE A 198 9.66 4.86 -10.68
CA ILE A 198 10.03 3.55 -11.23
C ILE A 198 8.80 3.08 -12.02
N VAL A 199 8.92 3.05 -13.35
CA VAL A 199 7.81 2.73 -14.26
C VAL A 199 7.79 1.26 -14.58
N PHE A 200 6.62 0.64 -14.48
CA PHE A 200 6.40 -0.78 -14.74
C PHE A 200 5.54 -0.99 -15.97
N ALA A 201 6.03 -1.82 -16.92
CA ALA A 201 5.25 -2.29 -18.05
C ALA A 201 4.39 -1.19 -18.74
N PRO A 202 5.00 -0.07 -19.15
CA PRO A 202 4.25 1.07 -19.70
C PRO A 202 3.52 0.71 -21.01
N GLU A 203 3.95 -0.38 -21.66
CA GLU A 203 3.34 -0.91 -22.90
C GLU A 203 2.00 -1.62 -22.63
N THR A 204 1.70 -1.98 -21.41
CA THR A 204 0.39 -2.55 -21.10
C THR A 204 -0.62 -1.41 -20.98
N GLY A 205 -1.71 -1.46 -21.71
CA GLY A 205 -2.85 -0.57 -21.48
C GLY A 205 -3.52 -0.82 -20.12
N GLY A 206 -2.88 -1.65 -19.28
CA GLY A 206 -3.35 -2.01 -17.95
C GLY A 206 -3.14 -0.88 -16.95
N THR A 207 -4.05 -0.76 -16.02
CA THR A 207 -4.09 0.29 -15.02
C THR A 207 -4.00 -0.26 -13.60
N ARG A 208 -3.43 -1.45 -13.43
CA ARG A 208 -3.35 -2.17 -12.15
C ARG A 208 -2.03 -2.93 -12.04
N THR A 209 -0.96 -2.33 -12.53
CA THR A 209 0.32 -3.02 -12.60
C THR A 209 0.99 -3.07 -11.24
N VAL A 210 1.18 -1.94 -10.59
CA VAL A 210 1.90 -1.89 -9.31
C VAL A 210 0.91 -1.94 -8.16
N SER A 211 0.86 -3.05 -7.43
CA SER A 211 -0.09 -3.20 -6.35
C SER A 211 0.53 -3.27 -4.95
N ASP A 212 1.77 -3.74 -4.82
CA ASP A 212 2.43 -3.84 -3.52
C ASP A 212 3.95 -4.02 -3.67
N VAL A 213 4.71 -3.76 -2.60
CA VAL A 213 6.17 -3.79 -2.54
C VAL A 213 6.64 -4.50 -1.27
N ALA A 214 7.64 -5.37 -1.41
CA ALA A 214 8.36 -5.95 -0.28
C ALA A 214 9.87 -5.97 -0.55
N PHE A 215 10.67 -6.15 0.49
CA PHE A 215 12.12 -6.20 0.40
C PHE A 215 12.66 -7.54 0.90
N SER A 216 13.78 -8.00 0.30
CA SER A 216 14.47 -9.18 0.82
C SER A 216 15.10 -8.91 2.20
N PRO A 217 15.28 -9.93 3.05
CA PRO A 217 15.84 -9.76 4.40
C PRO A 217 17.25 -9.17 4.44
N ASP A 218 18.02 -9.33 3.35
CA ASP A 218 19.35 -8.75 3.19
C ASP A 218 19.34 -7.37 2.52
N ASN A 219 18.15 -6.83 2.23
CA ASN A 219 17.94 -5.56 1.55
C ASN A 219 18.60 -5.46 0.16
N ALA A 220 18.88 -6.60 -0.48
CA ALA A 220 19.46 -6.63 -1.81
C ALA A 220 18.43 -6.53 -2.92
N TYR A 221 17.22 -7.04 -2.69
CA TYR A 221 16.16 -7.12 -3.69
C TYR A 221 14.89 -6.41 -3.24
N MET A 222 14.23 -5.78 -4.20
CA MET A 222 12.87 -5.26 -4.07
C MET A 222 11.94 -6.11 -4.93
N TYR A 223 10.83 -6.54 -4.36
CA TYR A 223 9.79 -7.33 -5.00
C TYR A 223 8.56 -6.46 -5.20
N VAL A 224 8.03 -6.43 -6.43
CA VAL A 224 6.86 -5.60 -6.76
C VAL A 224 5.79 -6.47 -7.40
N SER A 225 4.60 -6.50 -6.82
CA SER A 225 3.48 -7.27 -7.36
C SER A 225 2.82 -6.54 -8.52
N ASP A 226 2.64 -7.27 -9.64
CA ASP A 226 1.97 -6.81 -10.85
C ASP A 226 0.65 -7.57 -11.04
N MET A 227 -0.44 -6.89 -10.74
CA MET A 227 -1.78 -7.46 -10.81
C MET A 227 -2.20 -7.79 -12.25
N MET A 228 -1.75 -7.02 -13.23
CA MET A 228 -2.15 -7.21 -14.65
C MET A 228 -1.39 -8.33 -15.33
N LYS A 229 -0.07 -8.41 -15.12
CA LYS A 229 0.75 -9.49 -15.70
C LYS A 229 0.73 -10.76 -14.86
N GLY A 230 0.21 -10.71 -13.63
CA GLY A 230 0.19 -11.84 -12.71
C GLY A 230 1.59 -12.32 -12.39
N GLN A 231 2.48 -11.40 -12.02
CA GLN A 231 3.88 -11.71 -11.71
C GLN A 231 4.41 -10.81 -10.61
N VAL A 232 5.46 -11.24 -9.96
CA VAL A 232 6.27 -10.44 -9.03
C VAL A 232 7.54 -10.04 -9.78
N TRP A 233 7.74 -8.74 -9.96
CA TRP A 233 8.99 -8.17 -10.46
C TRP A 233 10.07 -8.25 -9.39
N ILE A 234 11.30 -8.50 -9.81
CA ILE A 234 12.49 -8.53 -8.96
C ILE A 234 13.43 -7.43 -9.45
N LEU A 235 13.73 -6.48 -8.57
CA LEU A 235 14.64 -5.37 -8.83
C LEU A 235 15.80 -5.41 -7.84
N ASP A 236 16.93 -4.85 -8.25
CA ASP A 236 17.98 -4.45 -7.30
C ASP A 236 17.43 -3.32 -6.41
N ALA A 237 17.50 -3.48 -5.10
CA ALA A 237 16.85 -2.55 -4.16
C ALA A 237 17.53 -1.17 -4.10
N LYS A 238 18.77 -1.03 -4.59
CA LYS A 238 19.53 0.23 -4.56
C LYS A 238 19.46 1.00 -5.87
N THR A 239 19.58 0.27 -6.98
CA THR A 239 19.64 0.86 -8.32
C THR A 239 18.30 0.86 -9.03
N TYR A 240 17.34 0.05 -8.54
CA TYR A 240 16.04 -0.23 -9.14
C TYR A 240 16.14 -0.87 -10.54
N GLU A 241 17.28 -1.48 -10.85
CA GLU A 241 17.45 -2.25 -12.07
C GLU A 241 16.55 -3.48 -12.06
N PHE A 242 15.83 -3.71 -13.16
CA PHE A 242 15.01 -4.91 -13.34
C PHE A 242 15.89 -6.14 -13.54
N LEU A 243 15.88 -7.06 -12.59
CA LEU A 243 16.66 -8.30 -12.62
C LEU A 243 15.87 -9.46 -13.19
N GLY A 244 14.54 -9.45 -13.06
CA GLY A 244 13.68 -10.51 -13.55
C GLY A 244 12.26 -10.43 -13.00
N ALA A 245 11.50 -11.50 -13.22
CA ALA A 245 10.18 -11.67 -12.65
C ALA A 245 9.86 -13.14 -12.44
N VAL A 246 8.96 -13.43 -11.48
CA VAL A 246 8.41 -14.77 -11.26
C VAL A 246 6.89 -14.75 -11.39
N GLY A 247 6.35 -15.83 -11.94
CA GLY A 247 4.91 -15.98 -12.15
C GLY A 247 4.43 -15.52 -13.52
N ARG A 248 3.15 -15.71 -13.75
CA ARG A 248 2.37 -15.29 -14.91
C ARG A 248 0.89 -15.44 -14.61
N ASN A 249 0.04 -14.89 -15.47
CA ASN A 249 -1.40 -15.10 -15.35
C ASN A 249 -1.78 -16.58 -15.52
N GLY A 250 -2.56 -17.11 -14.57
CA GLY A 250 -3.04 -18.49 -14.58
C GLY A 250 -3.50 -19.01 -13.24
N ARG A 251 -3.83 -20.31 -13.16
CA ARG A 251 -4.41 -20.96 -11.99
C ARG A 251 -3.53 -22.01 -11.32
N TYR A 252 -2.45 -22.41 -11.95
CA TYR A 252 -1.53 -23.40 -11.39
C TYR A 252 -0.63 -22.77 -10.30
N PRO A 253 0.02 -23.57 -9.45
CA PRO A 253 1.04 -23.07 -8.53
C PRO A 253 2.10 -22.26 -9.27
N GLY A 254 2.44 -21.07 -8.74
CA GLY A 254 3.34 -20.11 -9.39
C GLY A 254 2.72 -19.29 -10.53
N GLU A 255 1.44 -19.46 -10.80
CA GLU A 255 0.64 -18.59 -11.65
C GLU A 255 -0.32 -17.78 -10.78
N PHE A 256 -0.76 -16.61 -11.23
CA PHE A 256 -1.56 -15.68 -10.43
C PHE A 256 -2.81 -15.20 -11.15
N ILE A 257 -3.88 -14.99 -10.38
CA ILE A 257 -5.09 -14.31 -10.82
C ILE A 257 -5.37 -13.16 -9.85
N TRP A 258 -5.28 -11.93 -10.33
CA TRP A 258 -5.45 -10.75 -9.51
C TRP A 258 -4.46 -10.73 -8.33
N LEU A 259 -3.17 -10.92 -8.64
CA LEU A 259 -2.09 -10.77 -7.67
C LEU A 259 -2.18 -9.39 -7.02
N HIS A 260 -2.27 -9.36 -5.69
CA HIS A 260 -2.61 -8.12 -4.99
C HIS A 260 -1.52 -7.66 -4.03
N SER A 261 -1.02 -8.56 -3.21
CA SER A 261 0.03 -8.20 -2.24
C SER A 261 1.17 -9.20 -2.27
N VAL A 262 2.34 -8.74 -1.86
CA VAL A 262 3.58 -9.50 -1.72
C VAL A 262 4.22 -9.19 -0.39
N ASP A 263 4.76 -10.21 0.27
CA ASP A 263 5.56 -10.07 1.50
C ASP A 263 6.67 -11.11 1.53
N VAL A 264 7.67 -10.93 2.39
CA VAL A 264 8.87 -11.77 2.45
C VAL A 264 9.21 -12.13 3.89
N ASP A 265 9.39 -13.42 4.17
CA ASP A 265 9.83 -13.86 5.49
C ASP A 265 11.36 -13.73 5.67
N SER A 266 11.84 -13.95 6.90
CA SER A 266 13.25 -13.87 7.26
C SER A 266 14.15 -14.89 6.54
N ASP A 267 13.58 -15.94 5.96
CA ASP A 267 14.27 -16.93 5.14
C ASP A 267 14.33 -16.54 3.65
N GLY A 268 13.70 -15.43 3.28
CA GLY A 268 13.60 -14.94 1.91
C GLY A 268 12.50 -15.60 1.08
N ASN A 269 11.58 -16.34 1.71
CA ASN A 269 10.43 -16.88 1.00
C ASN A 269 9.43 -15.76 0.71
N ILE A 270 8.91 -15.74 -0.51
CA ILE A 270 7.93 -14.75 -0.94
C ILE A 270 6.51 -15.29 -0.70
N TYR A 271 5.69 -14.50 -0.04
CA TYR A 271 4.26 -14.76 0.11
C TYR A 271 3.48 -13.83 -0.81
N THR A 272 2.46 -14.37 -1.45
CA THR A 272 1.60 -13.60 -2.36
C THR A 272 0.15 -13.84 -2.03
N THR A 273 -0.66 -12.80 -2.15
CA THR A 273 -2.11 -12.91 -2.01
C THR A 273 -2.83 -12.51 -3.29
N GLU A 274 -3.94 -13.17 -3.56
CA GLU A 274 -4.77 -12.94 -4.74
C GLU A 274 -6.19 -12.56 -4.33
N VAL A 275 -6.75 -11.54 -4.96
CA VAL A 275 -8.10 -11.04 -4.70
C VAL A 275 -9.10 -11.50 -5.76
N ASN A 276 -10.36 -11.07 -5.63
CA ASN A 276 -11.44 -11.36 -6.56
C ASN A 276 -11.61 -12.88 -6.81
N THR A 277 -11.37 -13.32 -8.03
CA THR A 277 -11.51 -14.73 -8.42
C THR A 277 -10.28 -15.59 -8.11
N GLY A 278 -9.17 -14.98 -7.74
CA GLY A 278 -7.95 -15.67 -7.28
C GLY A 278 -8.19 -16.30 -5.92
N ARG A 279 -8.44 -15.49 -4.89
CA ARG A 279 -8.76 -15.90 -3.51
C ARG A 279 -7.81 -16.95 -2.96
N ARG A 280 -6.53 -16.71 -3.11
CA ARG A 280 -5.49 -17.67 -2.78
C ARG A 280 -4.29 -16.98 -2.14
N VAL A 281 -3.60 -17.69 -1.25
CA VAL A 281 -2.26 -17.36 -0.75
C VAL A 281 -1.30 -18.38 -1.33
N GLN A 282 -0.12 -17.93 -1.77
CA GLN A 282 0.96 -18.82 -2.21
C GLN A 282 2.25 -18.46 -1.48
N LYS A 283 3.02 -19.48 -1.13
CA LYS A 283 4.40 -19.35 -0.64
C LYS A 283 5.35 -19.83 -1.74
N LEU A 284 6.23 -18.95 -2.20
CA LEU A 284 7.33 -19.26 -3.10
C LEU A 284 8.59 -19.44 -2.26
N VAL A 285 9.09 -20.65 -2.21
CA VAL A 285 10.26 -20.99 -1.37
C VAL A 285 11.54 -20.50 -2.04
N PHE A 286 12.32 -19.72 -1.31
CA PHE A 286 13.63 -19.28 -1.77
C PHE A 286 14.63 -20.45 -1.75
N THR A 287 15.27 -20.72 -2.86
CA THR A 287 16.23 -21.83 -3.02
C THR A 287 17.66 -21.36 -3.29
N GLY A 288 17.91 -20.07 -3.11
CA GLY A 288 19.20 -19.41 -3.33
C GLY A 288 19.29 -18.76 -4.71
N VAL A 289 20.26 -17.86 -4.81
CA VAL A 289 20.65 -17.20 -6.07
C VAL A 289 21.66 -18.10 -6.77
N LYS A 290 21.44 -18.36 -8.07
CA LYS A 290 22.35 -19.20 -8.89
C LYS A 290 23.23 -18.33 -9.76
#